data_78364faa9a5e88009c9f999838906ba5
#
_entry.id   78364faa9a5e88009c9f999838906ba5
#
_cell.length_a   1.000
_cell.length_b   1.000
_cell.length_c   1.000
_cell.angle_alpha   90.00
_cell.angle_beta   90.00
_cell.angle_gamma   90.00
#
_symmetry.space_group_name_H-M   'P 1'
#
loop_
_entity.id
_entity.type
_entity.pdbx_description
1 polymer ?
#
loop_
_entity_poly.entity_id
_entity_poly.type
_entity_poly.pdbx_seq_one_letter_code
_entity_poly.pdbx_strand_id
1 'polypeptide(L)'
;MTTLTIEKITPNIGAVVTGVDFSQPLVDAQQHEIEQALLTHQVLFFRKQAITPKQQADFARQFGSLHIHPIFPQADNQPEIVLLDNHKTDLRDNAIWHTDVTFSETPPLGSILAAKQVPSFGGDTLWSSSYAAYDNLSPAFRAFLAGLTATHNIIQSFPQERFGNTPEGFAQWQQAQIDNPPVVHPVIRTHPVTGKKLIFVNEGFTTKINELSDSESKAVLNFLFQHISKPEFTVRWHWQNDDIAFWDNRATQHYATHDYGDTVH
;
A
#
# COMPACT_ATOMS: atom_id res chain seq x y z
N MET A 1 -8.73 23.30 21.26
CA MET A 1 -8.68 22.25 20.20
C MET A 1 -7.59 22.66 19.25
N THR A 2 -6.55 21.86 19.09
CA THR A 2 -5.50 22.09 18.09
C THR A 2 -6.11 21.84 16.70
N THR A 3 -6.12 22.85 15.86
CA THR A 3 -6.57 22.73 14.47
C THR A 3 -5.51 21.95 13.71
N LEU A 4 -5.89 20.96 12.89
CA LEU A 4 -4.96 20.27 12.01
C LEU A 4 -4.49 21.24 10.93
N THR A 5 -3.23 21.12 10.55
CA THR A 5 -2.71 21.81 9.37
C THR A 5 -2.31 20.76 8.34
N ILE A 6 -2.81 20.89 7.11
CA ILE A 6 -2.61 19.94 6.02
C ILE A 6 -1.88 20.67 4.90
N GLU A 7 -0.62 20.30 4.66
CA GLU A 7 0.23 20.88 3.64
C GLU A 7 0.46 19.90 2.50
N LYS A 8 -0.06 20.23 1.32
CA LYS A 8 0.07 19.43 0.11
C LYS A 8 1.54 19.36 -0.36
N ILE A 9 2.02 18.15 -0.71
CA ILE A 9 3.41 17.95 -1.18
C ILE A 9 3.48 18.03 -2.71
N THR A 10 2.61 17.31 -3.43
CA THR A 10 2.59 17.31 -4.90
C THR A 10 1.20 17.66 -5.43
N PRO A 11 1.05 17.98 -6.72
CA PRO A 11 -0.26 18.26 -7.31
C PRO A 11 -1.27 17.13 -7.18
N ASN A 12 -0.81 15.88 -7.24
CA ASN A 12 -1.68 14.72 -7.40
C ASN A 12 -1.82 13.85 -6.14
N ILE A 13 -0.81 13.86 -5.25
CA ILE A 13 -0.75 12.92 -4.13
C ILE A 13 0.15 13.44 -3.02
N GLY A 14 -0.19 13.11 -1.77
CA GLY A 14 0.62 13.36 -0.59
C GLY A 14 0.39 14.70 0.10
N ALA A 15 0.23 14.64 1.42
CA ALA A 15 0.20 15.82 2.29
C ALA A 15 0.88 15.53 3.63
N VAL A 16 1.53 16.53 4.22
CA VAL A 16 2.00 16.52 5.60
C VAL A 16 0.89 17.05 6.50
N VAL A 17 0.61 16.32 7.58
CA VAL A 17 -0.40 16.72 8.57
C VAL A 17 0.30 17.00 9.91
N THR A 18 -0.02 18.14 10.52
CA THR A 18 0.47 18.54 11.83
C THR A 18 -0.69 18.93 12.75
N GLY A 19 -0.43 19.04 14.05
CA GLY A 19 -1.44 19.38 15.03
C GLY A 19 -2.16 18.17 15.64
N VAL A 20 -1.64 16.95 15.43
CA VAL A 20 -2.14 15.71 16.03
C VAL A 20 -1.04 15.01 16.82
N ASP A 21 -1.43 14.26 17.85
CA ASP A 21 -0.58 13.39 18.64
C ASP A 21 -1.26 12.01 18.77
N PHE A 22 -0.73 11.00 18.11
CA PHE A 22 -1.29 9.64 18.09
C PHE A 22 -0.96 8.83 19.35
N SER A 23 -0.25 9.41 20.32
CA SER A 23 -0.14 8.83 21.65
C SER A 23 -1.50 8.89 22.41
N GLN A 24 -2.42 9.73 21.92
CA GLN A 24 -3.77 9.93 22.45
C GLN A 24 -4.81 9.53 21.40
N PRO A 25 -6.00 9.07 21.84
CA PRO A 25 -7.13 8.86 20.92
C PRO A 25 -7.51 10.16 20.20
N LEU A 26 -7.80 10.08 18.91
CA LEU A 26 -8.36 11.22 18.18
C LEU A 26 -9.76 11.56 18.68
N VAL A 27 -10.08 12.84 18.70
CA VAL A 27 -11.47 13.29 18.84
C VAL A 27 -12.18 13.19 17.47
N ASP A 28 -13.50 13.03 17.47
CA ASP A 28 -14.30 12.78 16.26
C ASP A 28 -14.02 13.81 15.13
N ALA A 29 -13.82 15.07 15.50
CA ALA A 29 -13.50 16.12 14.52
C ALA A 29 -12.14 15.89 13.82
N GLN A 30 -11.12 15.48 14.58
CA GLN A 30 -9.79 15.18 14.02
C GLN A 30 -9.83 13.92 13.15
N GLN A 31 -10.54 12.88 13.61
CA GLN A 31 -10.73 11.64 12.83
C GLN A 31 -11.38 11.97 11.49
N HIS A 32 -12.47 12.72 11.49
CA HIS A 32 -13.17 13.13 10.27
C HIS A 32 -12.27 13.97 9.35
N GLU A 33 -11.52 14.93 9.90
CA GLU A 33 -10.62 15.77 9.11
C GLU A 33 -9.48 14.96 8.48
N ILE A 34 -8.90 13.99 9.20
CA ILE A 34 -7.89 13.05 8.67
C ILE A 34 -8.49 12.16 7.57
N GLU A 35 -9.71 11.65 7.76
CA GLU A 35 -10.40 10.85 6.74
C GLU A 35 -10.63 11.65 5.44
N GLN A 36 -11.11 12.88 5.54
CA GLN A 36 -11.30 13.76 4.37
C GLN A 36 -9.96 14.11 3.70
N ALA A 37 -8.92 14.35 4.49
CA ALA A 37 -7.58 14.57 3.96
C ALA A 37 -7.05 13.33 3.23
N LEU A 38 -7.26 12.13 3.77
CA LEU A 38 -6.85 10.87 3.14
C LEU A 38 -7.54 10.66 1.79
N LEU A 39 -8.86 10.88 1.72
CA LEU A 39 -9.63 10.79 0.47
C LEU A 39 -9.18 11.82 -0.58
N THR A 40 -8.67 12.97 -0.13
CA THR A 40 -8.20 14.06 -1.00
C THR A 40 -6.78 13.86 -1.47
N HIS A 41 -5.87 13.52 -0.54
CA HIS A 41 -4.43 13.46 -0.77
C HIS A 41 -3.88 12.04 -0.94
N GLN A 42 -4.67 11.00 -0.67
CA GLN A 42 -4.41 9.58 -0.86
C GLN A 42 -3.27 9.02 0.02
N VAL A 43 -2.32 9.82 0.45
CA VAL A 43 -1.33 9.49 1.49
C VAL A 43 -1.07 10.70 2.36
N LEU A 44 -1.04 10.48 3.67
CA LEU A 44 -0.76 11.47 4.71
C LEU A 44 0.48 11.09 5.47
N PHE A 45 1.31 12.08 5.75
CA PHE A 45 2.55 11.92 6.50
C PHE A 45 2.51 12.73 7.80
N PHE A 46 2.98 12.10 8.87
CA PHE A 46 3.00 12.68 10.20
C PHE A 46 4.40 12.53 10.77
N ARG A 47 5.04 13.64 11.13
CA ARG A 47 6.36 13.65 11.74
C ARG A 47 6.27 13.50 13.25
N LYS A 48 7.31 12.94 13.87
CA LYS A 48 7.53 12.92 15.33
C LYS A 48 6.37 12.26 16.11
N GLN A 49 5.90 11.13 15.64
CA GLN A 49 4.84 10.34 16.27
C GLN A 49 5.44 9.11 16.96
N ALA A 50 6.04 9.30 18.13
CA ALA A 50 6.65 8.23 18.91
C ALA A 50 5.58 7.35 19.59
N ILE A 51 4.94 6.47 18.84
CA ILE A 51 3.86 5.59 19.31
C ILE A 51 4.30 4.14 19.52
N THR A 52 3.62 3.44 20.42
CA THR A 52 3.75 1.99 20.62
C THR A 52 2.92 1.22 19.58
N PRO A 53 3.18 -0.10 19.36
CA PRO A 53 2.34 -0.94 18.51
C PRO A 53 0.85 -0.90 18.91
N LYS A 54 0.56 -0.87 20.22
CA LYS A 54 -0.82 -0.73 20.71
C LYS A 54 -1.46 0.58 20.29
N GLN A 55 -0.77 1.71 20.44
CA GLN A 55 -1.28 3.02 20.02
C GLN A 55 -1.48 3.10 18.51
N GLN A 56 -0.59 2.48 17.71
CA GLN A 56 -0.78 2.35 16.26
C GLN A 56 -2.04 1.56 15.92
N ALA A 57 -2.26 0.42 16.59
CA ALA A 57 -3.47 -0.38 16.39
C ALA A 57 -4.74 0.39 16.85
N ASP A 58 -4.68 1.11 17.98
CA ASP A 58 -5.80 1.90 18.48
C ASP A 58 -6.15 3.06 17.53
N PHE A 59 -5.14 3.72 16.95
CA PHE A 59 -5.34 4.72 15.91
C PHE A 59 -5.99 4.11 14.65
N ALA A 60 -5.47 2.99 14.17
CA ALA A 60 -5.99 2.34 12.97
C ALA A 60 -7.44 1.85 13.12
N ARG A 61 -7.83 1.35 14.32
CA ARG A 61 -9.20 0.89 14.63
C ARG A 61 -10.26 1.99 14.49
N GLN A 62 -9.88 3.26 14.57
CA GLN A 62 -10.80 4.37 14.37
C GLN A 62 -11.26 4.51 12.90
N PHE A 63 -10.54 3.91 11.95
CA PHE A 63 -10.86 3.94 10.51
C PHE A 63 -11.44 2.64 9.98
N GLY A 64 -11.44 1.56 10.77
CA GLY A 64 -12.03 0.29 10.37
C GLY A 64 -11.47 -0.93 11.11
N SER A 65 -11.90 -2.11 10.68
CA SER A 65 -11.39 -3.39 11.20
C SER A 65 -9.94 -3.60 10.73
N LEU A 66 -9.12 -4.18 11.59
CA LEU A 66 -7.72 -4.44 11.28
C LEU A 66 -7.55 -5.80 10.58
N HIS A 67 -6.65 -5.84 9.61
CA HIS A 67 -6.26 -7.05 8.91
C HIS A 67 -5.08 -7.72 9.62
N ILE A 68 -5.09 -9.06 9.71
CA ILE A 68 -3.95 -9.86 10.17
C ILE A 68 -3.29 -10.46 8.94
N HIS A 69 -2.02 -10.10 8.70
CA HIS A 69 -1.31 -10.57 7.51
C HIS A 69 -0.93 -12.05 7.66
N PRO A 70 -1.21 -12.92 6.64
CA PRO A 70 -1.04 -14.36 6.77
C PRO A 70 0.42 -14.85 6.80
N ILE A 71 1.38 -14.04 6.32
CA ILE A 71 2.77 -14.49 6.10
C ILE A 71 3.78 -13.69 6.94
N PHE A 72 3.64 -12.35 7.02
CA PHE A 72 4.62 -11.52 7.71
C PHE A 72 4.63 -11.72 9.22
N PRO A 73 5.80 -11.57 9.89
CA PRO A 73 5.90 -11.60 11.34
C PRO A 73 5.12 -10.45 11.97
N GLN A 74 4.57 -10.70 13.15
CA GLN A 74 3.69 -9.80 13.87
C GLN A 74 4.34 -9.34 15.17
N ALA A 75 3.90 -8.19 15.67
CA ALA A 75 4.34 -7.68 16.97
C ALA A 75 3.74 -8.52 18.12
N ASP A 76 4.51 -8.70 19.20
CA ASP A 76 4.05 -9.41 20.40
C ASP A 76 2.77 -8.77 20.94
N ASN A 77 1.74 -9.57 21.20
CA ASN A 77 0.43 -9.16 21.69
C ASN A 77 -0.34 -8.16 20.82
N GLN A 78 0.09 -7.94 19.58
CA GLN A 78 -0.60 -7.08 18.58
C GLN A 78 -0.51 -7.74 17.19
N PRO A 79 -1.30 -8.80 16.92
CA PRO A 79 -1.18 -9.58 15.68
C PRO A 79 -1.52 -8.78 14.41
N GLU A 80 -2.20 -7.66 14.55
CA GLU A 80 -2.52 -6.76 13.43
C GLU A 80 -1.35 -5.85 13.01
N ILE A 81 -0.28 -5.80 13.82
CA ILE A 81 0.92 -5.02 13.51
C ILE A 81 1.99 -5.93 12.91
N VAL A 82 2.24 -5.74 11.64
CA VAL A 82 3.34 -6.39 10.91
C VAL A 82 4.65 -5.73 11.28
N LEU A 83 5.68 -6.55 11.54
CA LEU A 83 7.05 -6.11 11.76
C LEU A 83 7.86 -6.23 10.47
N LEU A 84 8.28 -5.10 9.93
CA LEU A 84 9.20 -5.02 8.80
C LEU A 84 10.60 -4.68 9.34
N ASP A 85 11.43 -5.71 9.47
CA ASP A 85 12.77 -5.62 10.05
C ASP A 85 13.76 -6.24 9.05
N ASN A 86 14.63 -5.43 8.47
CA ASN A 86 15.56 -5.87 7.44
C ASN A 86 16.68 -6.81 7.93
N HIS A 87 16.85 -6.97 9.25
CA HIS A 87 17.73 -8.02 9.82
C HIS A 87 17.09 -9.39 9.80
N LYS A 88 15.77 -9.45 9.90
CA LYS A 88 15.02 -10.69 10.05
C LYS A 88 14.35 -11.11 8.76
N THR A 89 14.07 -10.15 7.90
CA THR A 89 13.30 -10.37 6.67
C THR A 89 14.00 -9.69 5.50
N ASP A 90 14.21 -10.41 4.41
CA ASP A 90 14.67 -9.80 3.17
C ASP A 90 13.54 -8.95 2.57
N LEU A 91 13.67 -7.63 2.65
CA LEU A 91 12.67 -6.67 2.19
C LEU A 91 12.86 -6.24 0.73
N ARG A 92 13.83 -6.82 -0.01
CA ARG A 92 14.10 -6.44 -1.42
C ARG A 92 12.88 -6.61 -2.33
N ASP A 93 11.98 -7.53 -2.01
CA ASP A 93 10.77 -7.74 -2.79
C ASP A 93 9.72 -6.64 -2.64
N ASN A 94 9.86 -5.77 -1.63
CA ASN A 94 9.03 -4.57 -1.52
C ASN A 94 9.46 -3.47 -2.52
N ALA A 95 10.59 -3.67 -3.22
CA ALA A 95 11.05 -2.82 -4.32
C ALA A 95 10.31 -3.17 -5.64
N ILE A 96 8.98 -3.30 -5.55
CA ILE A 96 8.05 -3.43 -6.67
C ILE A 96 6.84 -2.54 -6.42
N TRP A 97 6.23 -2.02 -7.47
CA TRP A 97 5.01 -1.24 -7.34
C TRP A 97 3.81 -2.14 -7.01
N HIS A 98 3.21 -1.93 -5.84
CA HIS A 98 2.09 -2.75 -5.40
C HIS A 98 1.06 -1.96 -4.59
N THR A 99 -0.14 -2.51 -4.54
CA THR A 99 -1.21 -2.17 -3.60
C THR A 99 -1.34 -3.35 -2.65
N ASP A 100 -1.41 -3.09 -1.35
CA ASP A 100 -1.47 -4.15 -0.33
C ASP A 100 -2.68 -5.05 -0.50
N VAL A 101 -2.47 -6.35 -0.30
CA VAL A 101 -3.53 -7.36 -0.11
C VAL A 101 -4.56 -7.41 -1.26
N THR A 102 -4.18 -7.07 -2.50
CA THR A 102 -5.13 -7.16 -3.63
C THR A 102 -5.45 -8.59 -4.05
N PHE A 103 -4.81 -9.57 -3.44
CA PHE A 103 -5.18 -10.98 -3.52
C PHE A 103 -6.42 -11.34 -2.68
N SER A 104 -7.00 -10.40 -1.94
CA SER A 104 -8.27 -10.54 -1.23
C SER A 104 -9.42 -9.97 -2.06
N GLU A 105 -10.62 -10.58 -1.98
CA GLU A 105 -11.84 -10.02 -2.58
C GLU A 105 -12.15 -8.61 -2.05
N THR A 106 -11.83 -8.37 -0.78
CA THR A 106 -12.04 -7.08 -0.10
C THR A 106 -10.72 -6.59 0.49
N PRO A 107 -9.86 -5.95 -0.31
CA PRO A 107 -8.62 -5.36 0.21
C PRO A 107 -8.89 -4.32 1.28
N PRO A 108 -7.99 -4.14 2.27
CA PRO A 108 -8.17 -3.17 3.35
C PRO A 108 -8.28 -1.74 2.81
N LEU A 109 -8.99 -0.89 3.57
CA LEU A 109 -9.17 0.53 3.27
C LEU A 109 -7.84 1.25 3.09
N GLY A 110 -6.90 1.00 3.99
CA GLY A 110 -5.61 1.68 4.03
C GLY A 110 -4.60 0.92 4.85
N SER A 111 -3.37 1.42 4.84
CA SER A 111 -2.28 0.90 5.66
C SER A 111 -1.60 2.03 6.40
N ILE A 112 -1.09 1.74 7.59
CA ILE A 112 -0.37 2.68 8.46
C ILE A 112 1.00 2.09 8.75
N LEU A 113 2.05 2.79 8.31
CA LEU A 113 3.44 2.42 8.59
C LEU A 113 4.05 3.41 9.56
N ALA A 114 4.58 2.92 10.69
CA ALA A 114 5.30 3.70 11.68
C ALA A 114 6.79 3.34 11.64
N ALA A 115 7.63 4.30 11.25
CA ALA A 115 9.08 4.15 11.19
C ALA A 115 9.68 4.21 12.60
N LYS A 116 10.41 3.17 13.02
CA LYS A 116 11.08 3.10 14.33
C LYS A 116 12.57 3.36 14.25
N GLN A 117 13.21 2.71 13.32
CA GLN A 117 14.62 2.89 13.02
C GLN A 117 14.75 2.97 11.50
N VAL A 118 15.38 4.04 11.02
CA VAL A 118 15.56 4.27 9.59
C VAL A 118 17.04 4.46 9.28
N PRO A 119 17.49 4.11 8.07
CA PRO A 119 18.87 4.32 7.65
C PRO A 119 19.21 5.83 7.59
N SER A 120 20.48 6.17 7.65
CA SER A 120 20.95 7.57 7.53
C SER A 120 20.80 8.12 6.10
N PHE A 121 20.61 7.27 5.11
CA PHE A 121 20.37 7.60 3.69
C PHE A 121 19.63 6.44 2.99
N GLY A 122 18.89 6.77 1.95
CA GLY A 122 18.08 5.77 1.22
C GLY A 122 16.90 5.24 2.04
N GLY A 123 16.33 4.12 1.61
CA GLY A 123 15.19 3.49 2.28
C GLY A 123 13.88 4.29 2.18
N ASP A 124 13.80 5.21 1.23
CA ASP A 124 12.60 5.99 1.00
C ASP A 124 11.44 5.11 0.51
N THR A 125 10.23 5.59 0.68
CA THR A 125 9.06 4.99 0.05
C THR A 125 8.42 5.97 -0.91
N LEU A 126 8.00 5.45 -2.07
CA LEU A 126 7.25 6.20 -3.06
C LEU A 126 5.78 5.73 -3.05
N TRP A 127 4.86 6.66 -3.22
CA TRP A 127 3.44 6.37 -3.48
C TRP A 127 3.04 6.96 -4.81
N SER A 128 2.19 6.25 -5.55
CA SER A 128 1.62 6.70 -6.82
C SER A 128 0.11 6.78 -6.75
N SER A 129 -0.46 7.84 -7.34
CA SER A 129 -1.89 8.04 -7.48
C SER A 129 -2.47 7.22 -8.62
N SER A 130 -3.23 6.19 -8.31
CA SER A 130 -3.97 5.41 -9.30
C SER A 130 -5.06 6.23 -10.00
N TYR A 131 -5.56 7.31 -9.37
CA TYR A 131 -6.47 8.28 -10.00
C TYR A 131 -5.76 9.08 -11.09
N ALA A 132 -4.62 9.72 -10.75
CA ALA A 132 -3.87 10.54 -11.71
C ALA A 132 -3.38 9.68 -12.88
N ALA A 133 -2.95 8.47 -12.63
CA ALA A 133 -2.57 7.53 -13.68
C ALA A 133 -3.76 7.21 -14.62
N TYR A 134 -4.96 6.96 -14.08
CA TYR A 134 -6.16 6.75 -14.90
C TYR A 134 -6.54 7.98 -15.70
N ASP A 135 -6.56 9.15 -15.08
CA ASP A 135 -6.98 10.42 -15.72
C ASP A 135 -6.04 10.83 -16.87
N ASN A 136 -4.78 10.38 -16.83
CA ASN A 136 -3.79 10.64 -17.88
C ASN A 136 -3.70 9.56 -18.97
N LEU A 137 -4.57 8.55 -18.95
CA LEU A 137 -4.74 7.64 -20.09
C LEU A 137 -5.57 8.36 -21.18
N SER A 138 -5.28 8.04 -22.46
CA SER A 138 -6.12 8.52 -23.56
C SER A 138 -7.56 8.00 -23.45
N PRO A 139 -8.56 8.75 -23.94
CA PRO A 139 -9.96 8.29 -23.92
C PRO A 139 -10.16 6.92 -24.59
N ALA A 140 -9.45 6.66 -25.69
CA ALA A 140 -9.52 5.38 -26.40
C ALA A 140 -8.98 4.23 -25.54
N PHE A 141 -7.87 4.45 -24.81
CA PHE A 141 -7.29 3.42 -23.97
C PHE A 141 -8.14 3.19 -22.70
N ARG A 142 -8.71 4.25 -22.12
CA ARG A 142 -9.70 4.12 -21.01
C ARG A 142 -10.93 3.30 -21.46
N ALA A 143 -11.43 3.55 -22.67
CA ALA A 143 -12.53 2.77 -23.22
C ALA A 143 -12.17 1.31 -23.46
N PHE A 144 -10.96 1.04 -23.94
CA PHE A 144 -10.45 -0.34 -24.11
C PHE A 144 -10.34 -1.08 -22.78
N LEU A 145 -9.84 -0.45 -21.72
CA LEU A 145 -9.68 -1.07 -20.41
C LEU A 145 -11.01 -1.23 -19.65
N ALA A 146 -12.03 -0.47 -20.04
CA ALA A 146 -13.32 -0.53 -19.38
C ALA A 146 -13.98 -1.89 -19.61
N GLY A 147 -14.34 -2.57 -18.52
CA GLY A 147 -14.93 -3.91 -18.55
C GLY A 147 -13.93 -5.06 -18.55
N LEU A 148 -12.62 -4.79 -18.67
CA LEU A 148 -11.60 -5.82 -18.49
C LEU A 148 -11.43 -6.15 -17.01
N THR A 149 -11.13 -7.44 -16.74
CA THR A 149 -10.86 -7.97 -15.41
C THR A 149 -9.46 -8.55 -15.33
N ALA A 150 -8.87 -8.55 -14.14
CA ALA A 150 -7.55 -9.11 -13.89
C ALA A 150 -7.57 -10.09 -12.71
N THR A 151 -6.81 -11.16 -12.83
CA THR A 151 -6.59 -12.13 -11.75
C THR A 151 -5.43 -11.68 -10.87
N HIS A 152 -5.66 -11.67 -9.56
CA HIS A 152 -4.66 -11.38 -8.54
C HIS A 152 -4.40 -12.63 -7.71
N ASN A 153 -3.13 -12.87 -7.37
CA ASN A 153 -2.71 -14.07 -6.64
C ASN A 153 -1.61 -13.74 -5.64
N ILE A 154 -1.74 -14.26 -4.42
CA ILE A 154 -0.79 -14.07 -3.33
C ILE A 154 0.62 -14.60 -3.66
N ILE A 155 0.72 -15.70 -4.44
CA ILE A 155 1.99 -16.32 -4.79
C ILE A 155 2.89 -15.43 -5.66
N GLN A 156 2.35 -14.40 -6.29
CA GLN A 156 3.13 -13.48 -7.13
C GLN A 156 4.20 -12.75 -6.31
N SER A 157 3.85 -12.26 -5.12
CA SER A 157 4.79 -11.60 -4.20
C SER A 157 5.36 -12.53 -3.12
N PHE A 158 4.75 -13.70 -2.93
CA PHE A 158 5.18 -14.65 -1.91
C PHE A 158 5.52 -16.01 -2.56
N PRO A 159 6.62 -16.10 -3.35
CA PRO A 159 7.00 -17.34 -4.01
C PRO A 159 7.48 -18.39 -3.01
N GLN A 160 7.24 -19.68 -3.33
CA GLN A 160 7.58 -20.81 -2.47
C GLN A 160 9.07 -20.87 -2.11
N GLU A 161 9.93 -20.56 -3.05
CA GLU A 161 11.40 -20.63 -2.91
C GLU A 161 11.89 -19.77 -1.76
N ARG A 162 11.15 -18.74 -1.40
CA ARG A 162 11.49 -17.81 -0.34
C ARG A 162 10.69 -18.04 0.93
N PHE A 163 9.38 -18.16 0.83
CA PHE A 163 8.47 -18.21 1.98
C PHE A 163 8.12 -19.64 2.40
N GLY A 164 8.36 -20.63 1.54
CA GLY A 164 8.13 -22.05 1.77
C GLY A 164 9.42 -22.89 1.76
N ASN A 165 10.57 -22.33 2.13
CA ASN A 165 11.88 -22.99 2.05
C ASN A 165 12.23 -23.83 3.30
N THR A 166 11.43 -23.81 4.36
CA THR A 166 11.49 -24.68 5.53
C THR A 166 10.21 -25.49 5.66
N PRO A 167 10.17 -26.63 6.38
CA PRO A 167 8.95 -27.40 6.59
C PRO A 167 7.79 -26.57 7.18
N GLU A 168 8.08 -25.77 8.20
CA GLU A 168 7.11 -24.90 8.86
C GLU A 168 6.66 -23.76 7.93
N GLY A 169 7.60 -23.11 7.25
CA GLY A 169 7.32 -22.07 6.26
C GLY A 169 6.50 -22.60 5.09
N PHE A 170 6.78 -23.84 4.62
CA PHE A 170 6.01 -24.48 3.56
C PHE A 170 4.55 -24.73 3.97
N ALA A 171 4.32 -25.22 5.19
CA ALA A 171 2.97 -25.44 5.70
C ALA A 171 2.18 -24.12 5.81
N GLN A 172 2.82 -23.06 6.31
CA GLN A 172 2.21 -21.73 6.40
C GLN A 172 1.93 -21.16 5.00
N TRP A 173 2.87 -21.28 4.07
CA TRP A 173 2.73 -20.84 2.68
C TRP A 173 1.61 -21.57 1.94
N GLN A 174 1.48 -22.90 2.12
CA GLN A 174 0.37 -23.68 1.57
C GLN A 174 -0.97 -23.23 2.16
N GLN A 175 -1.03 -23.05 3.49
CA GLN A 175 -2.26 -22.60 4.14
C GLN A 175 -2.67 -21.22 3.65
N ALA A 176 -1.71 -20.29 3.51
CA ALA A 176 -1.98 -18.96 2.99
C ALA A 176 -2.62 -18.99 1.58
N GLN A 177 -2.23 -19.92 0.70
CA GLN A 177 -2.86 -20.08 -0.61
C GLN A 177 -4.27 -20.69 -0.55
N ILE A 178 -4.49 -21.64 0.35
CA ILE A 178 -5.82 -22.25 0.57
C ILE A 178 -6.79 -21.18 1.07
N ASP A 179 -6.35 -20.35 1.99
CA ASP A 179 -7.16 -19.29 2.60
C ASP A 179 -7.34 -18.08 1.67
N ASN A 180 -6.42 -17.89 0.71
CA ASN A 180 -6.44 -16.80 -0.26
C ASN A 180 -6.31 -17.32 -1.69
N PRO A 181 -7.35 -17.98 -2.23
CA PRO A 181 -7.36 -18.42 -3.62
C PRO A 181 -7.29 -17.20 -4.56
N PRO A 182 -6.83 -17.35 -5.81
CA PRO A 182 -6.81 -16.28 -6.79
C PRO A 182 -8.16 -15.57 -6.91
N VAL A 183 -8.15 -14.24 -6.87
CA VAL A 183 -9.35 -13.40 -6.97
C VAL A 183 -9.34 -12.59 -8.26
N VAL A 184 -10.52 -12.15 -8.68
CA VAL A 184 -10.71 -11.34 -9.88
C VAL A 184 -11.16 -9.94 -9.49
N HIS A 185 -10.45 -8.93 -10.00
CA HIS A 185 -10.80 -7.53 -9.84
C HIS A 185 -10.96 -6.84 -11.21
N PRO A 186 -11.77 -5.78 -11.32
CA PRO A 186 -11.76 -4.92 -12.51
C PRO A 186 -10.38 -4.29 -12.71
N VAL A 187 -9.89 -4.21 -13.95
CA VAL A 187 -8.66 -3.45 -14.29
C VAL A 187 -8.84 -1.97 -13.94
N ILE A 188 -10.03 -1.43 -14.23
CA ILE A 188 -10.44 -0.07 -13.82
C ILE A 188 -11.52 -0.18 -12.76
N ARG A 189 -11.18 0.24 -11.55
CA ARG A 189 -12.07 0.20 -10.39
C ARG A 189 -12.66 1.58 -10.11
N THR A 190 -13.85 1.60 -9.53
CA THR A 190 -14.44 2.83 -8.97
C THR A 190 -14.22 2.83 -7.47
N HIS A 191 -13.63 3.89 -6.95
CA HIS A 191 -13.42 4.02 -5.51
C HIS A 191 -14.74 4.13 -4.76
N PRO A 192 -14.96 3.32 -3.69
CA PRO A 192 -16.28 3.17 -3.08
C PRO A 192 -16.81 4.42 -2.38
N VAL A 193 -15.93 5.35 -2.00
CA VAL A 193 -16.32 6.59 -1.29
C VAL A 193 -16.29 7.80 -2.21
N THR A 194 -15.21 7.99 -2.99
CA THR A 194 -15.04 9.19 -3.83
C THR A 194 -15.76 9.08 -5.18
N GLY A 195 -16.12 7.87 -5.63
CA GLY A 195 -16.68 7.62 -6.95
C GLY A 195 -15.70 7.80 -8.12
N LYS A 196 -14.44 8.15 -7.84
CA LYS A 196 -13.41 8.33 -8.87
C LYS A 196 -12.97 6.99 -9.44
N LYS A 197 -12.65 6.96 -10.73
CA LYS A 197 -12.05 5.79 -11.39
C LYS A 197 -10.55 5.77 -11.20
N LEU A 198 -10.00 4.56 -11.14
CA LEU A 198 -8.57 4.31 -10.88
C LEU A 198 -8.10 3.02 -11.58
N ILE A 199 -6.79 2.92 -11.82
CA ILE A 199 -6.14 1.69 -12.27
C ILE A 199 -5.94 0.79 -11.07
N PHE A 200 -6.40 -0.48 -11.15
CA PHE A 200 -6.34 -1.42 -10.01
C PHE A 200 -5.52 -2.69 -10.31
N VAL A 201 -4.58 -2.61 -11.21
CA VAL A 201 -3.58 -3.67 -11.46
C VAL A 201 -2.22 -3.24 -10.92
N ASN A 202 -1.42 -4.17 -10.38
CA ASN A 202 -0.11 -3.91 -9.81
C ASN A 202 0.86 -5.09 -10.05
N GLU A 203 2.17 -4.81 -10.02
CA GLU A 203 3.20 -5.83 -10.24
C GLU A 203 3.21 -6.90 -9.15
N GLY A 204 2.85 -6.52 -7.91
CA GLY A 204 2.95 -7.41 -6.76
C GLY A 204 1.99 -8.59 -6.80
N PHE A 205 0.80 -8.43 -7.37
CA PHE A 205 -0.23 -9.47 -7.26
C PHE A 205 -0.96 -9.78 -8.56
N THR A 206 -0.92 -8.91 -9.59
CA THR A 206 -1.68 -9.12 -10.83
C THR A 206 -0.96 -10.09 -11.75
N THR A 207 -1.61 -11.20 -12.09
CA THR A 207 -1.01 -12.25 -12.92
C THR A 207 -1.41 -12.15 -14.39
N LYS A 208 -2.67 -11.76 -14.70
CA LYS A 208 -3.13 -11.60 -16.08
C LYS A 208 -4.42 -10.77 -16.17
N ILE A 209 -4.67 -10.24 -17.37
CA ILE A 209 -5.99 -9.71 -17.78
C ILE A 209 -6.76 -10.85 -18.44
N ASN A 210 -7.96 -11.14 -17.94
CA ASN A 210 -8.66 -12.39 -18.22
C ASN A 210 -9.22 -12.48 -19.65
N GLU A 211 -9.61 -11.36 -20.25
CA GLU A 211 -10.24 -11.27 -21.57
C GLU A 211 -9.21 -11.21 -22.72
N LEU A 212 -7.91 -11.16 -22.38
CA LEU A 212 -6.83 -11.05 -23.37
C LEU A 212 -6.03 -12.35 -23.48
N SER A 213 -5.42 -12.59 -24.65
CA SER A 213 -4.39 -13.63 -24.78
C SER A 213 -3.18 -13.31 -23.88
N ASP A 214 -2.37 -14.29 -23.55
CA ASP A 214 -1.22 -14.13 -22.66
C ASP A 214 -0.25 -13.04 -23.14
N SER A 215 -0.01 -12.96 -24.45
CA SER A 215 0.88 -11.95 -25.05
C SER A 215 0.28 -10.54 -24.97
N GLU A 216 -1.01 -10.38 -25.23
CA GLU A 216 -1.72 -9.12 -25.13
C GLU A 216 -1.81 -8.66 -23.65
N SER A 217 -2.19 -9.57 -22.75
CA SER A 217 -2.25 -9.32 -21.31
C SER A 217 -0.91 -8.80 -20.80
N LYS A 218 0.19 -9.50 -21.13
CA LYS A 218 1.54 -9.08 -20.75
C LYS A 218 1.91 -7.69 -21.30
N ALA A 219 1.58 -7.40 -22.54
CA ALA A 219 1.86 -6.10 -23.15
C ALA A 219 1.09 -4.96 -22.47
N VAL A 220 -0.20 -5.16 -22.19
CA VAL A 220 -1.06 -4.18 -21.52
C VAL A 220 -0.64 -3.97 -20.07
N LEU A 221 -0.37 -5.05 -19.31
CA LEU A 221 0.09 -4.95 -17.93
C LEU A 221 1.44 -4.22 -17.84
N ASN A 222 2.42 -4.55 -18.68
CA ASN A 222 3.70 -3.86 -18.71
C ASN A 222 3.53 -2.36 -18.97
N PHE A 223 2.66 -1.98 -19.91
CA PHE A 223 2.35 -0.57 -20.14
C PHE A 223 1.76 0.10 -18.90
N LEU A 224 0.77 -0.53 -18.24
CA LEU A 224 0.11 0.04 -17.06
C LEU A 224 1.06 0.18 -15.88
N PHE A 225 1.93 -0.79 -15.64
CA PHE A 225 2.94 -0.73 -14.56
C PHE A 225 3.94 0.41 -14.78
N GLN A 226 4.44 0.58 -16.02
CA GLN A 226 5.30 1.71 -16.37
C GLN A 226 4.55 3.05 -16.34
N HIS A 227 3.27 3.05 -16.70
CA HIS A 227 2.47 4.27 -16.70
C HIS A 227 2.20 4.79 -15.28
N ILE A 228 1.85 3.90 -14.34
CA ILE A 228 1.53 4.31 -12.97
C ILE A 228 2.75 4.79 -12.19
N SER A 229 3.94 4.34 -12.54
CA SER A 229 5.19 4.72 -11.87
C SER A 229 5.79 6.05 -12.35
N LYS A 230 5.09 6.81 -13.22
CA LYS A 230 5.59 8.11 -13.72
C LYS A 230 5.74 9.12 -12.58
N PRO A 231 6.83 9.91 -12.60
CA PRO A 231 7.11 10.91 -11.55
C PRO A 231 5.96 11.89 -11.29
N GLU A 232 5.18 12.25 -12.33
CA GLU A 232 4.06 13.19 -12.21
C GLU A 232 2.92 12.68 -11.34
N PHE A 233 2.83 11.37 -11.12
CA PHE A 233 1.80 10.72 -10.31
C PHE A 233 2.29 10.34 -8.94
N THR A 234 3.59 10.55 -8.64
CA THR A 234 4.24 10.01 -7.44
C THR A 234 4.59 11.08 -6.42
N VAL A 235 4.69 10.66 -5.17
CA VAL A 235 5.36 11.36 -4.08
C VAL A 235 6.41 10.44 -3.51
N ARG A 236 7.60 10.95 -3.19
CA ARG A 236 8.69 10.25 -2.49
C ARG A 236 8.82 10.81 -1.09
N TRP A 237 8.83 9.91 -0.09
CA TRP A 237 8.98 10.26 1.31
C TRP A 237 10.33 9.79 1.83
N HIS A 238 11.10 10.75 2.35
CA HIS A 238 12.31 10.47 3.08
C HIS A 238 11.99 10.34 4.56
N TRP A 239 12.16 9.12 5.07
CA TRP A 239 11.79 8.76 6.43
C TRP A 239 12.70 9.37 7.48
N GLN A 240 12.12 9.69 8.62
CA GLN A 240 12.79 9.97 9.88
C GLN A 240 12.22 9.03 10.96
N ASN A 241 13.00 8.79 12.02
CA ASN A 241 12.48 8.02 13.15
C ASN A 241 11.21 8.67 13.68
N ASP A 242 10.24 7.83 14.05
CA ASP A 242 8.93 8.22 14.53
C ASP A 242 8.04 8.96 13.51
N ASP A 243 8.33 8.81 12.22
CA ASP A 243 7.39 9.19 11.19
C ASP A 243 6.28 8.15 11.06
N ILE A 244 5.09 8.63 10.67
CA ILE A 244 3.98 7.77 10.25
C ILE A 244 3.54 8.16 8.86
N ALA A 245 3.29 7.16 8.00
CA ALA A 245 2.53 7.30 6.77
C ALA A 245 1.20 6.55 6.91
N PHE A 246 0.11 7.19 6.48
CA PHE A 246 -1.21 6.58 6.36
C PHE A 246 -1.71 6.79 4.93
N TRP A 247 -1.94 5.70 4.18
CA TRP A 247 -2.39 5.80 2.80
C TRP A 247 -3.68 5.05 2.53
N ASP A 248 -4.46 5.58 1.58
CA ASP A 248 -5.64 4.91 1.03
C ASP A 248 -5.19 3.83 0.05
N ASN A 249 -5.19 2.59 0.51
CA ASN A 249 -4.77 1.44 -0.26
C ASN A 249 -5.68 1.16 -1.48
N ARG A 250 -6.89 1.72 -1.48
CA ARG A 250 -7.85 1.58 -2.58
C ARG A 250 -7.53 2.49 -3.77
N ALA A 251 -6.65 3.48 -3.58
CA ALA A 251 -6.36 4.54 -4.56
C ALA A 251 -4.88 4.71 -4.87
N THR A 252 -3.97 3.96 -4.21
CA THR A 252 -2.53 4.11 -4.35
C THR A 252 -1.83 2.80 -4.63
N GLN A 253 -0.66 2.90 -5.25
CA GLN A 253 0.40 1.90 -5.20
C GLN A 253 1.60 2.49 -4.50
N HIS A 254 2.45 1.64 -3.91
CA HIS A 254 3.68 2.09 -3.28
C HIS A 254 4.87 1.20 -3.64
N TYR A 255 6.07 1.73 -3.39
CA TYR A 255 7.35 1.13 -3.74
C TYR A 255 8.37 1.52 -2.67
N ALA A 256 8.97 0.56 -1.99
CA ALA A 256 10.07 0.80 -1.05
C ALA A 256 11.41 0.74 -1.79
N THR A 257 12.22 1.82 -1.72
CA THR A 257 13.54 1.81 -2.33
C THR A 257 14.49 0.91 -1.54
N HIS A 258 15.31 0.15 -2.25
CA HIS A 258 16.34 -0.70 -1.65
C HIS A 258 17.73 -0.12 -1.96
N ASP A 259 17.97 1.12 -1.51
CA ASP A 259 19.16 1.92 -1.81
C ASP A 259 19.93 2.35 -0.54
N TYR A 260 19.78 1.61 0.57
CA TYR A 260 20.35 1.92 1.87
C TYR A 260 21.55 1.02 2.27
N GLY A 261 22.01 0.13 1.38
CA GLY A 261 23.14 -0.76 1.63
C GLY A 261 22.86 -1.79 2.76
N ASP A 262 23.93 -2.19 3.45
CA ASP A 262 23.86 -3.16 4.56
C ASP A 262 23.55 -2.51 5.92
N THR A 263 23.04 -1.29 5.94
CA THR A 263 22.69 -0.58 7.18
C THR A 263 21.43 -1.18 7.81
N VAL A 264 21.48 -1.31 9.12
CA VAL A 264 20.38 -1.81 9.98
C VAL A 264 19.25 -0.78 10.09
N HIS A 265 18.03 -1.20 9.89
CA HIS A 265 16.83 -0.38 10.17
C HIS A 265 15.57 -1.24 10.29
#